data_0fdd2be811dcbce943053a5af706cc6c
#
_entry.id   0fdd2be811dcbce943053a5af706cc6c
#
_cell.length_a   1.000
_cell.length_b   1.000
_cell.length_c   1.000
_cell.angle_alpha   90.00
_cell.angle_beta   90.00
_cell.angle_gamma   90.00
#
_symmetry.space_group_name_H-M   'P 1'
#
loop_
_entity.id
_entity.type
_entity.pdbx_description
1 polymer ?
#
loop_
_entity_poly.entity_id
_entity_poly.type
_entity_poly.pdbx_seq_one_letter_code
_entity_poly.pdbx_strand_id
1 'polypeptide(L)'
;LFYLGRYFNNALLAVESNSMGVATLQRLKQMSYVNMYYETKAARLSSEEGQTPGFRMTHGSKPRVIGQLKNAVEEEDIWIPSKVILAEMKTYISTPSGKTEALQGHHDDTVMALAITWEAYRTNIDKLSNQKVDWRQKNFVNTNNEDWI
;
A
#
# COMPACT_ATOMS: atom_id res chain seq x y z
N LEU A 1 -9.12 1.41 10.14
CA LEU A 1 -8.99 0.73 8.82
C LEU A 1 -10.25 -0.03 8.43
N PHE A 2 -10.87 -0.84 9.32
CA PHE A 2 -12.08 -1.61 8.99
C PHE A 2 -13.19 -0.74 8.35
N TYR A 3 -13.58 0.35 9.03
CA TYR A 3 -14.63 1.25 8.50
C TYR A 3 -14.20 1.98 7.22
N LEU A 4 -12.94 2.37 7.10
CA LEU A 4 -12.40 2.94 5.87
C LEU A 4 -12.47 1.95 4.71
N GLY A 5 -12.02 0.72 4.93
CA GLY A 5 -12.11 -0.32 3.92
C GLY A 5 -13.55 -0.56 3.45
N ARG A 6 -14.50 -0.59 4.38
CA ARG A 6 -15.94 -0.72 4.07
C ARG A 6 -16.47 0.49 3.32
N TYR A 7 -16.11 1.69 3.73
CA TYR A 7 -16.50 2.94 3.07
C TYR A 7 -16.05 2.96 1.61
N PHE A 8 -14.84 2.49 1.32
CA PHE A 8 -14.30 2.35 -0.03
C PHE A 8 -14.67 1.01 -0.70
N ASN A 9 -15.88 0.51 -0.46
CA ASN A 9 -16.42 -0.70 -1.10
C ASN A 9 -15.61 -1.97 -0.84
N ASN A 10 -15.27 -2.21 0.42
CA ASN A 10 -14.41 -3.31 0.85
C ASN A 10 -13.04 -3.29 0.13
N ALA A 11 -12.41 -2.13 0.10
CA ALA A 11 -11.10 -1.95 -0.53
C ALA A 11 -10.07 -2.98 -0.05
N LEU A 12 -9.14 -3.39 -0.92
CA LEU A 12 -8.03 -4.23 -0.52
C LEU A 12 -7.16 -3.49 0.51
N LEU A 13 -7.03 -4.05 1.70
CA LEU A 13 -6.20 -3.50 2.78
C LEU A 13 -4.85 -4.21 2.83
N ALA A 14 -3.80 -3.52 2.39
CA ALA A 14 -2.42 -3.95 2.52
C ALA A 14 -1.77 -3.27 3.72
N VAL A 15 -1.70 -3.97 4.84
CA VAL A 15 -1.09 -3.47 6.08
C VAL A 15 0.31 -4.04 6.20
N GLU A 16 1.29 -3.20 6.56
CA GLU A 16 2.64 -3.68 6.83
C GLU A 16 2.64 -4.60 8.06
N SER A 17 3.13 -5.83 7.92
CA SER A 17 3.13 -6.86 8.98
C SER A 17 4.35 -6.76 9.90
N ASN A 18 4.70 -5.55 10.33
CA ASN A 18 5.67 -5.30 11.41
C ASN A 18 4.97 -5.31 12.78
N SER A 19 5.71 -5.00 13.85
CA SER A 19 5.22 -5.09 15.23
C SER A 19 3.84 -4.48 15.49
N MET A 20 3.60 -3.25 15.05
CA MET A 20 2.32 -2.56 15.20
C MET A 20 1.26 -3.06 14.21
N GLY A 21 1.68 -3.37 13.00
CA GLY A 21 0.80 -3.85 11.94
C GLY A 21 0.22 -5.24 12.25
N VAL A 22 0.93 -6.10 12.96
CA VAL A 22 0.42 -7.42 13.39
C VAL A 22 -0.85 -7.28 14.22
N ALA A 23 -0.86 -6.37 15.20
CA ALA A 23 -2.06 -6.13 16.03
C ALA A 23 -3.23 -5.61 15.19
N THR A 24 -2.97 -4.72 14.22
CA THR A 24 -3.97 -4.22 13.28
C THR A 24 -4.55 -5.35 12.43
N LEU A 25 -3.70 -6.22 11.88
CA LEU A 25 -4.11 -7.37 11.06
C LEU A 25 -4.95 -8.36 11.87
N GLN A 26 -4.55 -8.67 13.12
CA GLN A 26 -5.33 -9.49 14.02
C GLN A 26 -6.72 -8.89 14.29
N ARG A 27 -6.79 -7.58 14.53
CA ARG A 27 -8.06 -6.90 14.75
C ARG A 27 -8.96 -6.92 13.52
N LEU A 28 -8.43 -6.69 12.33
CA LEU A 28 -9.17 -6.81 11.06
C LEU A 28 -9.73 -8.22 10.88
N LYS A 29 -8.92 -9.24 11.17
CA LYS A 29 -9.35 -10.64 11.12
C LYS A 29 -10.48 -10.95 12.13
N GLN A 30 -10.37 -10.49 13.37
CA GLN A 30 -11.44 -10.61 14.38
C GLN A 30 -12.75 -9.95 13.96
N MET A 31 -12.65 -8.82 13.22
CA MET A 31 -13.81 -8.11 12.67
C MET A 31 -14.30 -8.71 11.34
N SER A 32 -13.73 -9.85 10.92
CA SER A 32 -14.08 -10.55 9.67
C SER A 32 -13.96 -9.65 8.43
N TYR A 33 -12.92 -8.82 8.37
CA TYR A 33 -12.65 -8.05 7.16
C TYR A 33 -12.23 -8.98 6.01
N VAL A 34 -12.98 -8.94 4.91
CA VAL A 34 -12.88 -9.97 3.86
C VAL A 34 -11.76 -9.73 2.85
N ASN A 35 -11.36 -8.48 2.63
CA ASN A 35 -10.43 -8.12 1.54
C ASN A 35 -9.08 -7.64 2.08
N MET A 36 -8.37 -8.51 2.77
CA MET A 36 -7.00 -8.26 3.22
C MET A 36 -5.98 -8.76 2.20
N TYR A 37 -4.88 -8.03 2.07
CA TYR A 37 -3.73 -8.50 1.31
C TYR A 37 -3.02 -9.63 2.06
N TYR A 38 -2.65 -10.67 1.32
CA TYR A 38 -1.86 -11.80 1.81
C TYR A 38 -0.60 -11.92 0.97
N GLU A 39 0.55 -11.87 1.61
CA GLU A 39 1.81 -12.13 0.95
C GLU A 39 1.91 -13.61 0.61
N THR A 40 1.98 -13.94 -0.69
CA THR A 40 2.25 -15.30 -1.15
C THR A 40 3.74 -15.52 -0.99
N LYS A 41 4.15 -16.40 -0.09
CA LYS A 41 5.52 -16.89 -0.08
C LYS A 41 5.71 -17.65 -1.38
N ALA A 42 6.43 -17.05 -2.32
CA ALA A 42 6.97 -17.78 -3.45
C ALA A 42 7.64 -19.02 -2.88
N ALA A 43 7.23 -20.19 -3.36
CA ALA A 43 7.58 -21.49 -2.84
C ALA A 43 9.00 -21.59 -2.30
N ARG A 44 9.19 -21.37 -1.02
CA ARG A 44 10.31 -21.97 -0.31
C ARG A 44 10.00 -23.45 -0.28
N LEU A 45 10.95 -24.24 -0.71
CA LEU A 45 10.95 -25.70 -0.78
C LEU A 45 10.69 -26.40 0.56
N SER A 46 9.68 -25.99 1.32
CA SER A 46 9.19 -26.66 2.51
C SER A 46 7.69 -26.43 2.65
N SER A 47 7.01 -27.41 2.40
CA SER A 47 5.68 -27.95 2.62
C SER A 47 4.80 -27.34 3.71
N GLU A 48 4.62 -26.05 3.79
CA GLU A 48 3.45 -25.47 4.45
C GLU A 48 3.10 -24.17 3.73
N GLU A 49 2.08 -24.24 2.90
CA GLU A 49 1.43 -23.15 2.23
C GLU A 49 0.71 -22.24 3.24
N GLY A 50 1.47 -21.39 3.92
CA GLY A 50 0.91 -20.38 4.79
C GLY A 50 0.89 -19.02 4.11
N GLN A 51 -0.27 -18.55 3.65
CA GLN A 51 -0.46 -17.15 3.32
C GLN A 51 -0.37 -16.34 4.61
N THR A 52 0.56 -15.38 4.64
CA THR A 52 0.70 -14.48 5.78
C THR A 52 -0.08 -13.19 5.51
N PRO A 53 -1.00 -12.77 6.39
CA PRO A 53 -1.72 -11.53 6.19
C PRO A 53 -0.77 -10.32 6.27
N GLY A 54 -1.03 -9.34 5.41
CA GLY A 54 -0.25 -8.12 5.32
C GLY A 54 0.99 -8.25 4.45
N PHE A 55 1.74 -7.16 4.34
CA PHE A 55 2.99 -7.06 3.58
C PHE A 55 4.18 -6.99 4.53
N ARG A 56 5.16 -7.88 4.36
CA ARG A 56 6.37 -7.86 5.17
C ARG A 56 7.47 -7.05 4.50
N MET A 57 7.75 -5.86 5.01
CA MET A 57 8.90 -5.09 4.59
C MET A 57 10.18 -5.68 5.18
N THR A 58 11.15 -5.96 4.33
CA THR A 58 12.48 -6.49 4.69
C THR A 58 13.58 -5.69 4.00
N HIS A 59 14.83 -5.86 4.44
CA HIS A 59 15.98 -5.28 3.73
C HIS A 59 16.04 -5.68 2.26
N GLY A 60 15.61 -6.88 1.91
CA GLY A 60 15.60 -7.37 0.53
C GLY A 60 14.41 -6.86 -0.29
N SER A 61 13.23 -6.72 0.33
CA SER A 61 12.02 -6.26 -0.38
C SER A 61 11.95 -4.74 -0.52
N LYS A 62 12.49 -3.96 0.43
CA LYS A 62 12.41 -2.50 0.41
C LYS A 62 12.98 -1.87 -0.87
N PRO A 63 14.21 -2.17 -1.33
CA PRO A 63 14.74 -1.57 -2.56
C PRO A 63 13.90 -1.93 -3.80
N ARG A 64 13.40 -3.16 -3.87
CA ARG A 64 12.55 -3.62 -4.98
C ARG A 64 11.24 -2.84 -5.04
N VAL A 65 10.55 -2.73 -3.91
CA VAL A 65 9.22 -2.08 -3.83
C VAL A 65 9.35 -0.57 -4.10
N ILE A 66 10.38 0.07 -3.56
CA ILE A 66 10.67 1.48 -3.83
C ILE A 66 11.06 1.69 -5.31
N GLY A 67 11.87 0.81 -5.90
CA GLY A 67 12.22 0.88 -7.31
C GLY A 67 11.00 0.75 -8.21
N GLN A 68 10.05 -0.13 -7.86
CA GLN A 68 8.79 -0.29 -8.59
C GLN A 68 7.87 0.94 -8.47
N LEU A 69 7.80 1.57 -7.30
CA LEU A 69 7.08 2.83 -7.14
C LEU A 69 7.73 3.94 -7.96
N LYS A 70 9.06 4.04 -7.94
CA LYS A 70 9.79 5.01 -8.74
C LYS A 70 9.46 4.86 -10.24
N ASN A 71 9.55 3.63 -10.78
CA ASN A 71 9.22 3.36 -12.18
C ASN A 71 7.77 3.76 -12.49
N ALA A 72 6.81 3.43 -11.62
CA ALA A 72 5.40 3.78 -11.82
C ALA A 72 5.15 5.29 -11.86
N VAL A 73 5.94 6.07 -11.13
CA VAL A 73 5.89 7.54 -11.19
C VAL A 73 6.53 8.07 -12.46
N GLU A 74 7.67 7.52 -12.87
CA GLU A 74 8.40 7.92 -14.08
C GLU A 74 7.64 7.55 -15.37
N GLU A 75 6.91 6.43 -15.36
CA GLU A 75 6.09 5.95 -16.48
C GLU A 75 4.66 6.51 -16.46
N GLU A 76 4.34 7.38 -15.50
CA GLU A 76 3.00 7.98 -15.30
C GLU A 76 1.88 6.95 -15.06
N ASP A 77 2.22 5.76 -14.59
CA ASP A 77 1.25 4.70 -14.25
C ASP A 77 0.42 5.03 -13.01
N ILE A 78 0.87 5.97 -12.18
CA ILE A 78 0.23 6.38 -10.95
C ILE A 78 0.11 7.91 -10.88
N TRP A 79 -1.10 8.38 -10.54
CA TRP A 79 -1.35 9.79 -10.25
C TRP A 79 -1.42 10.03 -8.74
N ILE A 80 -0.62 10.96 -8.23
CA ILE A 80 -0.49 11.24 -6.80
C ILE A 80 -0.99 12.67 -6.50
N PRO A 81 -2.27 12.85 -6.10
CA PRO A 81 -2.81 14.18 -5.80
C PRO A 81 -2.40 14.69 -4.41
N SER A 82 -1.91 13.82 -3.53
CA SER A 82 -1.60 14.16 -2.15
C SER A 82 -0.33 15.01 -2.02
N LYS A 83 -0.48 16.25 -1.55
CA LYS A 83 0.66 17.13 -1.25
C LYS A 83 1.57 16.59 -0.16
N VAL A 84 1.04 15.81 0.80
CA VAL A 84 1.81 15.18 1.88
C VAL A 84 2.74 14.14 1.30
N ILE A 85 2.22 13.21 0.48
CA ILE A 85 3.04 12.18 -0.17
C ILE A 85 4.12 12.83 -1.04
N LEU A 86 3.77 13.84 -1.84
CA LEU A 86 4.73 14.54 -2.69
C LEU A 86 5.81 15.26 -1.88
N ALA A 87 5.48 15.80 -0.70
CA ALA A 87 6.45 16.41 0.19
C ALA A 87 7.45 15.39 0.75
N GLU A 88 6.98 14.24 1.21
CA GLU A 88 7.85 13.15 1.67
C GLU A 88 8.70 12.57 0.53
N MET A 89 8.14 12.39 -0.67
CA MET A 89 8.89 11.91 -1.83
C MET A 89 10.06 12.83 -2.19
N LYS A 90 9.93 14.14 -2.05
CA LYS A 90 11.01 15.12 -2.31
C LYS A 90 12.18 14.98 -1.34
N THR A 91 11.94 14.49 -0.15
CA THR A 91 12.95 14.30 0.90
C THR A 91 13.41 12.84 1.05
N TYR A 92 12.91 11.96 0.20
CA TYR A 92 13.29 10.55 0.17
C TYR A 92 14.49 10.37 -0.75
N ILE A 93 15.62 9.95 -0.19
CA ILE A 93 16.90 9.93 -0.88
C ILE A 93 17.50 8.52 -0.95
N SER A 94 18.39 8.33 -1.90
CA SER A 94 19.30 7.19 -1.92
C SER A 94 20.66 7.62 -1.37
N THR A 95 21.14 6.93 -0.36
CA THR A 95 22.46 7.17 0.22
C THR A 95 23.57 6.55 -0.66
N PRO A 96 24.84 6.98 -0.53
CA PRO A 96 25.96 6.38 -1.26
C PRO A 96 26.11 4.88 -1.01
N SER A 97 25.62 4.36 0.13
CA SER A 97 25.62 2.92 0.44
C SER A 97 24.48 2.15 -0.26
N GLY A 98 23.65 2.82 -1.07
CA GLY A 98 22.50 2.22 -1.75
C GLY A 98 21.26 2.04 -0.87
N LYS A 99 21.28 2.51 0.38
CA LYS A 99 20.12 2.53 1.26
C LYS A 99 19.18 3.67 0.86
N THR A 100 17.89 3.43 0.87
CA THR A 100 16.89 4.47 0.63
C THR A 100 16.18 4.83 1.95
N GLU A 101 16.10 6.11 2.25
CA GLU A 101 15.53 6.63 3.50
C GLU A 101 15.13 8.10 3.36
N ALA A 102 14.31 8.62 4.30
CA ALA A 102 14.04 10.03 4.40
C ALA A 102 15.30 10.80 4.85
N LEU A 103 15.46 12.04 4.41
CA LEU A 103 16.45 12.96 4.94
C LEU A 103 16.27 13.11 6.46
N GLN A 104 17.36 13.35 7.19
CA GLN A 104 17.31 13.54 8.63
C GLN A 104 16.29 14.62 9.03
N GLY A 105 15.40 14.28 9.96
CA GLY A 105 14.31 15.15 10.41
C GLY A 105 13.07 15.14 9.53
N HIS A 106 13.03 14.28 8.52
CA HIS A 106 11.86 14.03 7.66
C HIS A 106 11.29 12.63 7.87
N HIS A 107 10.07 12.41 7.36
CA HIS A 107 9.35 11.15 7.42
C HIS A 107 9.24 10.50 6.04
N ASP A 108 9.05 9.16 6.02
CA ASP A 108 8.82 8.38 4.80
C ASP A 108 7.57 7.48 4.91
N ASP A 109 6.76 7.68 5.93
CA ASP A 109 5.63 6.81 6.26
C ASP A 109 4.63 6.72 5.09
N THR A 110 4.29 7.84 4.47
CA THR A 110 3.32 7.87 3.38
C THR A 110 3.93 7.36 2.07
N VAL A 111 5.22 7.56 1.84
CA VAL A 111 5.95 6.97 0.71
C VAL A 111 5.98 5.46 0.84
N MET A 112 6.26 4.94 2.04
CA MET A 112 6.27 3.50 2.30
C MET A 112 4.87 2.89 2.16
N ALA A 113 3.83 3.56 2.68
CA ALA A 113 2.45 3.14 2.52
C ALA A 113 2.05 3.08 1.03
N LEU A 114 2.43 4.09 0.24
CA LEU A 114 2.17 4.13 -1.20
C LEU A 114 2.92 2.99 -1.93
N ALA A 115 4.17 2.73 -1.58
CA ALA A 115 4.98 1.67 -2.18
C ALA A 115 4.38 0.28 -1.91
N ILE A 116 3.90 0.02 -0.69
CA ILE A 116 3.19 -1.21 -0.32
C ILE A 116 1.86 -1.31 -1.09
N THR A 117 1.14 -0.20 -1.21
CA THR A 117 -0.13 -0.16 -1.95
C THR A 117 0.09 -0.48 -3.43
N TRP A 118 1.11 0.10 -4.04
CA TRP A 118 1.47 -0.18 -5.44
C TRP A 118 1.85 -1.65 -5.65
N GLU A 119 2.64 -2.23 -4.76
CA GLU A 119 3.00 -3.64 -4.83
C GLU A 119 1.77 -4.55 -4.66
N ALA A 120 0.89 -4.23 -3.70
CA ALA A 120 -0.34 -4.98 -3.50
C ALA A 120 -1.27 -4.90 -4.72
N TYR A 121 -1.39 -3.74 -5.34
CA TYR A 121 -2.13 -3.54 -6.59
C TYR A 121 -1.56 -4.40 -7.71
N ARG A 122 -0.27 -4.27 -8.01
CA ARG A 122 0.39 -5.02 -9.09
C ARG A 122 0.26 -6.53 -8.96
N THR A 123 0.39 -7.04 -7.74
CA THR A 123 0.35 -8.49 -7.47
C THR A 123 -1.07 -9.06 -7.41
N ASN A 124 -2.09 -8.20 -7.39
CA ASN A 124 -3.50 -8.61 -7.35
C ASN A 124 -4.33 -8.04 -8.51
N ILE A 125 -3.71 -7.44 -9.53
CA ILE A 125 -4.42 -6.79 -10.62
C ILE A 125 -5.41 -7.73 -11.33
N ASP A 126 -5.05 -8.99 -11.53
CA ASP A 126 -5.92 -9.98 -12.18
C ASP A 126 -7.18 -10.29 -11.33
N LYS A 127 -7.04 -10.24 -10.00
CA LYS A 127 -8.17 -10.43 -9.08
C LYS A 127 -9.04 -9.18 -9.01
N LEU A 128 -8.44 -8.00 -9.13
CA LEU A 128 -9.12 -6.71 -9.08
C LEU A 128 -9.83 -6.39 -10.40
N SER A 129 -9.27 -6.81 -11.55
CA SER A 129 -9.85 -6.61 -12.87
C SER A 129 -11.15 -7.40 -13.08
N ASN A 130 -11.30 -8.53 -12.40
CA ASN A 130 -12.55 -9.29 -12.40
C ASN A 130 -13.65 -8.65 -11.55
N GLN A 131 -13.30 -7.73 -10.65
CA GLN A 131 -14.24 -6.85 -9.97
C GLN A 131 -14.37 -5.57 -10.82
N LYS A 132 -15.09 -5.61 -11.93
CA LYS A 132 -15.39 -4.44 -12.76
C LYS A 132 -16.14 -3.39 -11.93
N VAL A 133 -15.42 -2.64 -11.12
CA VAL A 133 -15.91 -1.40 -10.57
C VAL A 133 -15.61 -0.33 -11.62
N ASP A 134 -16.62 0.01 -12.40
CA ASP A 134 -16.53 1.17 -13.27
C ASP A 134 -16.45 2.43 -12.39
N TRP A 135 -15.24 2.81 -12.02
CA TRP A 135 -14.96 4.01 -11.22
C TRP A 135 -15.43 5.29 -11.93
N ARG A 136 -15.67 5.24 -13.25
CA ARG A 136 -16.18 6.35 -14.06
C ARG A 136 -17.67 6.61 -13.82
N GLN A 137 -18.42 5.61 -13.30
CA GLN A 137 -19.84 5.76 -12.99
C GLN A 137 -20.09 6.16 -11.54
N LYS A 138 -19.11 6.10 -10.65
CA LYS A 138 -19.25 6.72 -9.32
C LYS A 138 -19.08 8.22 -9.51
N ASN A 139 -20.23 8.90 -9.59
CA ASN A 139 -20.30 10.35 -9.46
C ASN A 139 -19.28 10.80 -8.40
N PHE A 140 -18.29 11.57 -8.81
CA PHE A 140 -17.58 12.43 -7.90
C PHE A 140 -18.67 13.25 -7.23
N VAL A 141 -18.99 12.94 -5.98
CA VAL A 141 -19.80 13.79 -5.15
C VAL A 141 -19.06 15.12 -5.18
N ASN A 142 -19.71 16.09 -5.80
CA ASN A 142 -19.20 17.44 -5.94
C ASN A 142 -19.13 18.01 -4.51
N THR A 143 -17.98 17.83 -3.86
CA THR A 143 -17.71 18.35 -2.53
C THR A 143 -17.37 19.85 -2.67
N ASN A 144 -18.35 20.61 -3.14
CA ASN A 144 -18.43 22.06 -2.90
C ASN A 144 -19.01 22.33 -1.50
N ASN A 145 -18.76 21.51 -0.53
CA ASN A 145 -19.04 21.79 0.88
C ASN A 145 -17.71 21.90 1.61
N GLU A 146 -17.37 23.14 1.94
CA GLU A 146 -16.26 23.59 2.77
C GLU A 146 -16.44 23.25 4.26
N ASP A 147 -16.80 22.02 4.62
CA ASP A 147 -17.01 21.62 6.00
C ASP A 147 -16.09 20.47 6.40
N TRP A 148 -14.78 20.76 6.42
CA TRP A 148 -13.81 19.96 7.19
C TRP A 148 -12.94 20.92 8.01
N ILE A 149 -13.52 21.45 9.12
CA ILE A 149 -12.74 21.96 10.26
C ILE A 149 -12.53 20.83 11.24
#